data_94b43856adc0e79b1c482d1f2685ab13
#
_entry.id   94b43856adc0e79b1c482d1f2685ab13
#
_cell.length_a   1.000
_cell.length_b   1.000
_cell.length_c   1.000
_cell.angle_alpha   90.00
_cell.angle_beta   90.00
_cell.angle_gamma   90.00
#
_symmetry.space_group_name_H-M   'P 1'
#
loop_
_entity.id
_entity.type
_entity.pdbx_description
1 polymer ?
#
loop_
_entity_poly.entity_id
_entity_poly.type
_entity_poly.pdbx_seq_one_letter_code
_entity_poly.pdbx_strand_id
1 'polypeptide(L)'
;KTDDTANVGLGVLTTLIKNPGDPKMYLDKFIAETPGLKDGQPLECVAGAVSVCAPLDSVCIDHVILVGDAARQIDPITGGGISNSCIAGMFAGKALAKAKETGDYTMNTFQEYEANWRDRLENKLWRNWMAKEKLVTLDDATLDSLVKTISEVGVKKLSVRNLLAVVKEKHPDLVKEFEDLI
;
A
#
# COMPACT_ATOMS: atom_id res chain seq x y z
N LYS A 1 17.58 -5.05 -14.29
CA LYS A 1 18.43 -4.70 -13.14
C LYS A 1 19.71 -5.50 -13.23
N THR A 2 20.83 -4.83 -13.37
CA THR A 2 22.18 -5.40 -13.40
C THR A 2 22.94 -4.95 -12.16
N ASP A 3 24.17 -5.43 -11.95
CA ASP A 3 24.95 -5.12 -10.74
C ASP A 3 25.29 -3.62 -10.62
N ASP A 4 25.25 -2.88 -11.73
CA ASP A 4 25.53 -1.45 -11.84
C ASP A 4 24.27 -0.57 -11.98
N THR A 5 23.06 -1.16 -11.89
CA THR A 5 21.80 -0.43 -12.03
C THR A 5 20.88 -0.63 -10.84
N ALA A 6 20.14 0.40 -10.46
CA ALA A 6 19.15 0.36 -9.39
C ALA A 6 17.83 1.05 -9.80
N ASN A 7 16.72 0.52 -9.32
CA ASN A 7 15.45 1.25 -9.30
C ASN A 7 15.40 2.07 -8.02
N VAL A 8 15.27 3.38 -8.18
CA VAL A 8 15.17 4.33 -7.06
C VAL A 8 13.86 5.07 -7.20
N GLY A 9 13.05 5.09 -6.15
CA GLY A 9 11.74 5.72 -6.19
C GLY A 9 11.33 6.30 -4.86
N LEU A 10 10.39 7.23 -4.91
CA LEU A 10 9.80 7.90 -3.77
C LEU A 10 8.28 7.97 -3.95
N GLY A 11 7.53 7.61 -2.92
CA GLY A 11 6.08 7.84 -2.86
C GLY A 11 5.78 9.05 -1.97
N VAL A 12 4.91 9.94 -2.46
CA VAL A 12 4.44 11.10 -1.69
C VAL A 12 2.92 11.08 -1.70
N LEU A 13 2.31 11.26 -0.53
CA LEU A 13 0.86 11.42 -0.43
C LEU A 13 0.44 12.71 -1.14
N THR A 14 -0.55 12.61 -2.03
CA THR A 14 -1.01 13.76 -2.83
C THR A 14 -1.50 14.93 -1.95
N THR A 15 -2.03 14.63 -0.76
CA THR A 15 -2.45 15.64 0.22
C THR A 15 -1.30 16.46 0.81
N LEU A 16 -0.06 15.97 0.71
CA LEU A 16 1.15 16.65 1.18
C LEU A 16 1.90 17.38 0.06
N ILE A 17 1.48 17.23 -1.20
CA ILE A 17 2.08 17.92 -2.34
C ILE A 17 1.56 19.36 -2.37
N LYS A 18 2.47 20.32 -2.27
CA LYS A 18 2.15 21.75 -2.36
C LYS A 18 2.31 22.28 -3.79
N ASN A 19 3.30 21.76 -4.52
CA ASN A 19 3.59 22.12 -5.90
C ASN A 19 3.75 20.86 -6.75
N PRO A 20 3.38 20.88 -8.05
CA PRO A 20 3.47 19.69 -8.92
C PRO A 20 4.88 19.09 -9.03
N GLY A 21 5.93 19.89 -8.81
CA GLY A 21 7.32 19.44 -8.86
C GLY A 21 7.87 18.83 -7.58
N ASP A 22 7.15 18.91 -6.47
CA ASP A 22 7.63 18.47 -5.16
C ASP A 22 8.08 16.98 -5.15
N PRO A 23 7.35 16.02 -5.73
CA PRO A 23 7.78 14.62 -5.71
C PRO A 23 9.15 14.41 -6.38
N LYS A 24 9.37 15.08 -7.53
CA LYS A 24 10.66 15.01 -8.22
C LYS A 24 11.77 15.67 -7.41
N MET A 25 11.50 16.82 -6.82
CA MET A 25 12.46 17.55 -5.97
C MET A 25 12.91 16.68 -4.78
N TYR A 26 11.98 16.01 -4.10
CA TYR A 26 12.31 15.10 -2.99
C TYR A 26 13.12 13.88 -3.47
N LEU A 27 12.78 13.32 -4.63
CA LEU A 27 13.56 12.21 -5.21
C LEU A 27 14.98 12.65 -5.58
N ASP A 28 15.12 13.79 -6.22
CA ASP A 28 16.44 14.34 -6.61
C ASP A 28 17.30 14.61 -5.36
N LYS A 29 16.71 15.17 -4.31
CA LYS A 29 17.39 15.38 -3.02
C LYS A 29 17.84 14.04 -2.41
N PHE A 30 16.96 13.06 -2.34
CA PHE A 30 17.30 11.73 -1.82
C PHE A 30 18.47 11.09 -2.59
N ILE A 31 18.47 11.17 -3.93
CA ILE A 31 19.54 10.66 -4.76
C ILE A 31 20.86 11.39 -4.46
N ALA A 32 20.83 12.73 -4.40
CA ALA A 32 22.02 13.55 -4.16
C ALA A 32 22.66 13.29 -2.77
N GLU A 33 21.85 12.98 -1.77
CA GLU A 33 22.30 12.74 -0.39
C GLU A 33 22.67 11.28 -0.12
N THR A 34 22.33 10.34 -1.02
CA THR A 34 22.57 8.91 -0.81
C THR A 34 23.90 8.47 -1.41
N PRO A 35 24.88 8.01 -0.59
CA PRO A 35 26.12 7.45 -1.09
C PRO A 35 25.85 6.27 -2.06
N GLY A 36 26.56 6.26 -3.18
CA GLY A 36 26.39 5.24 -4.23
C GLY A 36 25.26 5.53 -5.24
N LEU A 37 24.39 6.50 -4.99
CA LEU A 37 23.38 6.96 -5.95
C LEU A 37 23.76 8.32 -6.57
N LYS A 38 24.39 9.20 -5.81
CA LYS A 38 24.69 10.59 -6.18
C LYS A 38 25.52 10.74 -7.47
N ASP A 39 26.36 9.74 -7.76
CA ASP A 39 27.25 9.72 -8.94
C ASP A 39 26.63 8.95 -10.12
N GLY A 40 25.44 8.38 -9.91
CA GLY A 40 24.68 7.65 -10.92
C GLY A 40 24.02 8.57 -11.95
N GLN A 41 23.75 8.02 -13.14
CA GLN A 41 23.00 8.73 -14.18
C GLN A 41 21.60 8.14 -14.31
N PRO A 42 20.54 8.98 -14.35
CA PRO A 42 19.20 8.50 -14.64
C PRO A 42 19.13 7.88 -16.03
N LEU A 43 18.68 6.64 -16.12
CA LEU A 43 18.46 5.94 -17.38
C LEU A 43 17.03 6.16 -17.88
N GLU A 44 16.07 6.17 -16.97
CA GLU A 44 14.66 6.36 -17.26
C GLU A 44 13.97 6.99 -16.04
N CYS A 45 12.95 7.79 -16.27
CA CYS A 45 12.10 8.34 -15.21
C CYS A 45 10.64 8.00 -15.52
N VAL A 46 9.99 7.32 -14.58
CA VAL A 46 8.57 7.00 -14.67
C VAL A 46 7.84 7.61 -13.47
N ALA A 47 6.61 8.04 -13.68
CA ALA A 47 5.75 8.57 -12.63
C ALA A 47 4.35 8.00 -12.78
N GLY A 48 3.66 7.86 -11.66
CA GLY A 48 2.29 7.38 -11.62
C GLY A 48 1.64 7.70 -10.28
N ALA A 49 0.37 7.43 -10.17
CA ALA A 49 -0.36 7.53 -8.91
C ALA A 49 -1.04 6.22 -8.60
N VAL A 50 -1.07 5.84 -7.32
CA VAL A 50 -1.78 4.68 -6.81
C VAL A 50 -2.74 5.10 -5.72
N SER A 51 -3.90 4.43 -5.62
CA SER A 51 -4.86 4.71 -4.56
C SER A 51 -4.42 4.05 -3.26
N VAL A 52 -4.17 4.86 -2.23
CA VAL A 52 -3.88 4.39 -0.86
C VAL A 52 -5.06 4.67 0.08
N CYS A 53 -6.27 4.65 -0.46
CA CYS A 53 -7.53 4.83 0.27
C CYS A 53 -8.02 3.53 0.90
N ALA A 54 -9.09 3.63 1.70
CA ALA A 54 -9.82 2.47 2.21
C ALA A 54 -10.34 1.58 1.06
N PRO A 55 -10.48 0.26 1.29
CA PRO A 55 -11.21 -0.62 0.37
C PRO A 55 -12.57 -0.06 -0.01
N LEU A 56 -13.06 -0.42 -1.22
CA LEU A 56 -14.41 -0.06 -1.64
C LEU A 56 -15.46 -0.92 -0.94
N ASP A 57 -16.64 -0.36 -0.70
CA ASP A 57 -17.78 -1.08 -0.12
C ASP A 57 -18.26 -2.23 -1.02
N SER A 58 -18.17 -2.06 -2.33
CA SER A 58 -18.39 -3.13 -3.31
C SER A 58 -17.48 -2.94 -4.52
N VAL A 59 -17.02 -4.05 -5.08
CA VAL A 59 -16.15 -4.09 -6.27
C VAL A 59 -16.81 -4.78 -7.46
N CYS A 60 -18.08 -5.14 -7.34
CA CYS A 60 -18.86 -5.69 -8.45
C CYS A 60 -20.32 -5.21 -8.44
N ILE A 61 -20.88 -5.12 -9.63
CA ILE A 61 -22.30 -4.91 -9.92
C ILE A 61 -22.66 -5.79 -11.11
N ASP A 62 -23.93 -5.80 -11.53
CA ASP A 62 -24.34 -6.52 -12.73
C ASP A 62 -23.46 -6.15 -13.92
N HIS A 63 -22.92 -7.16 -14.59
CA HIS A 63 -22.04 -7.04 -15.76
C HIS A 63 -20.68 -6.37 -15.53
N VAL A 64 -20.30 -5.97 -14.30
CA VAL A 64 -19.03 -5.28 -14.02
C VAL A 64 -18.34 -5.89 -12.80
N ILE A 65 -17.03 -6.16 -12.96
CA ILE A 65 -16.11 -6.52 -11.86
C ILE A 65 -14.92 -5.55 -11.90
N LEU A 66 -14.58 -4.97 -10.74
CA LEU A 66 -13.36 -4.20 -10.55
C LEU A 66 -12.28 -5.08 -9.91
N VAL A 67 -11.04 -4.94 -10.36
CA VAL A 67 -9.88 -5.69 -9.85
C VAL A 67 -8.67 -4.78 -9.71
N GLY A 68 -7.80 -5.06 -8.77
CA GLY A 68 -6.54 -4.35 -8.58
C GLY A 68 -6.74 -2.90 -8.17
N ASP A 69 -6.03 -1.99 -8.83
CA ASP A 69 -6.03 -0.55 -8.51
C ASP A 69 -7.44 0.06 -8.61
N ALA A 70 -8.22 -0.34 -9.62
CA ALA A 70 -9.60 0.09 -9.80
C ALA A 70 -10.51 -0.33 -8.63
N ALA A 71 -10.18 -1.44 -7.97
CA ALA A 71 -10.89 -1.96 -6.79
C ALA A 71 -10.25 -1.54 -5.46
N ARG A 72 -9.25 -0.65 -5.48
CA ARG A 72 -8.45 -0.25 -4.31
C ARG A 72 -7.82 -1.43 -3.55
N GLN A 73 -7.43 -2.49 -4.26
CA GLN A 73 -6.79 -3.67 -3.70
C GLN A 73 -5.27 -3.49 -3.56
N ILE A 74 -4.85 -2.29 -3.17
CA ILE A 74 -3.47 -1.85 -2.97
C ILE A 74 -3.21 -1.78 -1.46
N ASP A 75 -2.00 -2.11 -1.05
CA ASP A 75 -1.56 -1.94 0.33
C ASP A 75 -1.35 -0.44 0.63
N PRO A 76 -2.14 0.18 1.54
CA PRO A 76 -2.10 1.62 1.76
C PRO A 76 -0.80 2.12 2.42
N ILE A 77 -0.02 1.26 3.05
CA ILE A 77 1.29 1.61 3.66
C ILE A 77 2.39 1.63 2.61
N THR A 78 2.42 0.63 1.74
CA THR A 78 3.55 0.41 0.84
C THR A 78 3.28 0.85 -0.60
N GLY A 79 2.02 1.10 -0.96
CA GLY A 79 1.60 1.32 -2.36
C GLY A 79 1.68 0.04 -3.21
N GLY A 80 1.96 -1.12 -2.60
CA GLY A 80 2.12 -2.39 -3.30
C GLY A 80 0.78 -3.02 -3.70
N GLY A 81 0.57 -3.23 -5.00
CA GLY A 81 -0.69 -3.77 -5.54
C GLY A 81 -0.55 -5.06 -6.37
N ILE A 82 0.62 -5.34 -6.94
CA ILE A 82 0.81 -6.43 -7.92
C ILE A 82 0.32 -7.78 -7.38
N SER A 83 0.80 -8.20 -6.21
CA SER A 83 0.41 -9.49 -5.60
C SER A 83 -1.08 -9.54 -5.28
N ASN A 84 -1.63 -8.45 -4.73
CA ASN A 84 -3.06 -8.37 -4.41
C ASN A 84 -3.93 -8.44 -5.68
N SER A 85 -3.50 -7.74 -6.75
CA SER A 85 -4.18 -7.76 -8.04
C SER A 85 -4.16 -9.16 -8.68
N CYS A 86 -3.06 -9.89 -8.56
CA CYS A 86 -2.98 -11.28 -9.04
C CYS A 86 -3.94 -12.21 -8.27
N ILE A 87 -4.00 -12.06 -6.93
CA ILE A 87 -4.92 -12.85 -6.09
C ILE A 87 -6.38 -12.54 -6.44
N ALA A 88 -6.74 -11.26 -6.49
CA ALA A 88 -8.09 -10.83 -6.82
C ALA A 88 -8.47 -11.20 -8.26
N GLY A 89 -7.53 -11.05 -9.22
CA GLY A 89 -7.72 -11.46 -10.61
C GLY A 89 -7.98 -12.95 -10.77
N MET A 90 -7.34 -13.80 -9.96
CA MET A 90 -7.64 -15.24 -9.94
C MET A 90 -9.08 -15.50 -9.50
N PHE A 91 -9.58 -14.83 -8.48
CA PHE A 91 -10.96 -15.00 -8.02
C PHE A 91 -11.96 -14.42 -9.02
N ALA A 92 -11.67 -13.25 -9.60
CA ALA A 92 -12.49 -12.67 -10.66
C ALA A 92 -12.58 -13.57 -11.90
N GLY A 93 -11.47 -14.18 -12.31
CA GLY A 93 -11.43 -15.13 -13.42
C GLY A 93 -12.32 -16.35 -13.19
N LYS A 94 -12.34 -16.89 -11.96
CA LYS A 94 -13.24 -18.01 -11.59
C LYS A 94 -14.72 -17.59 -11.67
N ALA A 95 -15.06 -16.41 -11.14
CA ALA A 95 -16.43 -15.90 -11.20
C ALA A 95 -16.89 -15.65 -12.64
N LEU A 96 -16.02 -15.12 -13.49
CA LEU A 96 -16.30 -14.89 -14.91
C LEU A 96 -16.46 -16.20 -15.69
N ALA A 97 -15.67 -17.23 -15.38
CA ALA A 97 -15.84 -18.55 -15.98
C ALA A 97 -17.22 -19.14 -15.65
N LYS A 98 -17.63 -19.08 -14.38
CA LYS A 98 -18.95 -19.48 -13.92
C LYS A 98 -20.08 -18.68 -14.59
N ALA A 99 -19.93 -17.35 -14.68
CA ALA A 99 -20.88 -16.50 -15.36
C ALA A 99 -21.06 -16.88 -16.84
N LYS A 100 -19.96 -17.22 -17.52
CA LYS A 100 -20.00 -17.68 -18.91
C LYS A 100 -20.73 -19.03 -19.05
N GLU A 101 -20.49 -19.99 -18.12
CA GLU A 101 -21.12 -21.29 -18.13
C GLU A 101 -22.64 -21.23 -17.88
N THR A 102 -23.05 -20.35 -16.96
CA THR A 102 -24.46 -20.22 -16.57
C THR A 102 -25.24 -19.19 -17.40
N GLY A 103 -24.55 -18.31 -18.13
CA GLY A 103 -25.16 -17.16 -18.78
C GLY A 103 -25.60 -16.05 -17.81
N ASP A 104 -25.28 -16.17 -16.51
CA ASP A 104 -25.66 -15.23 -15.47
C ASP A 104 -24.50 -14.30 -15.12
N TYR A 105 -24.57 -13.05 -15.58
CA TYR A 105 -23.61 -11.97 -15.32
C TYR A 105 -24.11 -10.98 -14.27
N THR A 106 -25.02 -11.41 -13.40
CA THR A 106 -25.53 -10.58 -12.33
C THR A 106 -24.60 -10.59 -11.10
N MET A 107 -24.86 -9.66 -10.20
CA MET A 107 -24.21 -9.58 -8.89
C MET A 107 -24.25 -10.92 -8.12
N ASN A 108 -25.32 -11.73 -8.30
CA ASN A 108 -25.45 -13.01 -7.63
C ASN A 108 -24.29 -13.97 -7.96
N THR A 109 -23.89 -14.05 -9.20
CA THR A 109 -22.72 -14.86 -9.63
C THR A 109 -21.42 -14.22 -9.17
N PHE A 110 -21.33 -12.90 -9.11
CA PHE A 110 -20.11 -12.17 -8.73
C PHE A 110 -19.90 -12.05 -7.23
N GLN A 111 -20.89 -12.32 -6.39
CA GLN A 111 -20.76 -12.35 -4.93
C GLN A 111 -19.65 -13.30 -4.45
N GLU A 112 -19.41 -14.41 -5.17
CA GLU A 112 -18.34 -15.34 -4.85
C GLU A 112 -16.95 -14.67 -4.99
N TYR A 113 -16.75 -13.85 -6.02
CA TYR A 113 -15.55 -13.03 -6.15
C TYR A 113 -15.42 -12.04 -4.99
N GLU A 114 -16.50 -11.30 -4.71
CA GLU A 114 -16.56 -10.31 -3.62
C GLU A 114 -16.17 -10.96 -2.28
N ALA A 115 -16.78 -12.10 -1.94
CA ALA A 115 -16.51 -12.82 -0.70
C ALA A 115 -15.05 -13.33 -0.61
N ASN A 116 -14.54 -13.90 -1.68
CA ASN A 116 -13.19 -14.51 -1.67
C ASN A 116 -12.07 -13.48 -1.56
N TRP A 117 -12.16 -12.34 -2.26
CA TRP A 117 -11.12 -11.33 -2.15
C TRP A 117 -11.17 -10.63 -0.78
N ARG A 118 -12.37 -10.40 -0.22
CA ARG A 118 -12.55 -9.81 1.11
C ARG A 118 -11.94 -10.71 2.18
N ASP A 119 -12.31 -11.98 2.20
CA ASP A 119 -11.75 -12.96 3.13
C ASP A 119 -10.23 -12.97 3.09
N ARG A 120 -9.65 -12.88 1.89
CA ARG A 120 -8.20 -13.02 1.69
C ARG A 120 -7.40 -11.75 1.96
N LEU A 121 -7.94 -10.56 1.65
CA LEU A 121 -7.17 -9.31 1.59
C LEU A 121 -7.75 -8.18 2.44
N GLU A 122 -9.07 -8.09 2.59
CA GLU A 122 -9.73 -6.88 3.10
C GLU A 122 -9.27 -6.50 4.50
N ASN A 123 -9.27 -7.43 5.44
CA ASN A 123 -8.86 -7.15 6.83
C ASN A 123 -7.44 -6.57 6.92
N LYS A 124 -6.52 -7.05 6.07
CA LYS A 124 -5.17 -6.51 6.00
C LYS A 124 -5.17 -5.10 5.42
N LEU A 125 -5.93 -4.86 4.36
CA LEU A 125 -5.99 -3.55 3.70
C LEU A 125 -6.62 -2.49 4.60
N TRP A 126 -7.72 -2.83 5.29
CA TRP A 126 -8.35 -1.97 6.28
C TRP A 126 -7.41 -1.58 7.40
N ARG A 127 -6.76 -2.56 8.03
CA ARG A 127 -5.80 -2.30 9.10
C ARG A 127 -4.63 -1.44 8.63
N ASN A 128 -4.10 -1.71 7.44
CA ASN A 128 -3.01 -0.94 6.88
C ASN A 128 -3.45 0.48 6.52
N TRP A 129 -4.68 0.66 6.04
CA TRP A 129 -5.25 1.99 5.80
C TRP A 129 -5.39 2.78 7.10
N MET A 130 -5.98 2.20 8.14
CA MET A 130 -6.09 2.85 9.45
C MET A 130 -4.72 3.23 10.02
N ALA A 131 -3.74 2.32 9.93
CA ALA A 131 -2.38 2.60 10.36
C ALA A 131 -1.75 3.77 9.59
N LYS A 132 -1.94 3.82 8.26
CA LYS A 132 -1.47 4.93 7.42
C LYS A 132 -2.14 6.25 7.84
N GLU A 133 -3.47 6.27 8.05
CA GLU A 133 -4.18 7.47 8.50
C GLU A 133 -3.63 8.00 9.83
N LYS A 134 -3.25 7.12 10.76
CA LYS A 134 -2.59 7.52 12.01
C LYS A 134 -1.16 8.00 11.80
N LEU A 135 -0.36 7.29 11.01
CA LEU A 135 1.04 7.65 10.76
C LEU A 135 1.18 9.06 10.14
N VAL A 136 0.25 9.46 9.26
CA VAL A 136 0.31 10.78 8.61
C VAL A 136 -0.07 11.94 9.54
N THR A 137 -0.59 11.68 10.73
CA THR A 137 -0.87 12.71 11.74
C THR A 137 0.30 12.94 12.70
N LEU A 138 1.31 12.05 12.69
CA LEU A 138 2.47 12.18 13.56
C LEU A 138 3.41 13.27 13.06
N ASP A 139 4.06 13.96 13.99
CA ASP A 139 5.11 14.93 13.66
C ASP A 139 6.43 14.24 13.26
N ASP A 140 7.31 15.01 12.63
CA ASP A 140 8.59 14.49 12.13
C ASP A 140 9.46 13.92 13.25
N ALA A 141 9.48 14.53 14.44
CA ALA A 141 10.28 14.06 15.56
C ALA A 141 9.82 12.68 16.05
N THR A 142 8.52 12.46 16.10
CA THR A 142 7.92 11.17 16.44
C THR A 142 8.20 10.12 15.37
N LEU A 143 8.07 10.48 14.09
CA LEU A 143 8.40 9.59 12.97
C LEU A 143 9.87 9.19 12.98
N ASP A 144 10.80 10.13 13.18
CA ASP A 144 12.24 9.86 13.30
C ASP A 144 12.55 8.92 14.46
N SER A 145 11.92 9.13 15.62
CA SER A 145 12.06 8.26 16.79
C SER A 145 11.58 6.84 16.51
N LEU A 146 10.44 6.68 15.81
CA LEU A 146 9.92 5.38 15.40
C LEU A 146 10.86 4.67 14.42
N VAL A 147 11.35 5.37 13.40
CA VAL A 147 12.28 4.81 12.41
C VAL A 147 13.58 4.39 13.08
N LYS A 148 14.14 5.21 13.98
CA LYS A 148 15.34 4.89 14.75
C LYS A 148 15.13 3.63 15.59
N THR A 149 14.02 3.54 16.32
CA THR A 149 13.67 2.37 17.14
C THR A 149 13.54 1.10 16.30
N ILE A 150 12.88 1.18 15.13
CA ILE A 150 12.75 0.05 14.21
C ILE A 150 14.12 -0.41 13.71
N SER A 151 15.01 0.54 13.41
CA SER A 151 16.39 0.25 12.97
C SER A 151 17.21 -0.43 14.06
N GLU A 152 17.11 0.03 15.31
CA GLU A 152 17.80 -0.54 16.47
C GLU A 152 17.32 -1.94 16.83
N VAL A 153 16.01 -2.18 16.78
CA VAL A 153 15.39 -3.50 17.05
C VAL A 153 15.66 -4.50 15.92
N GLY A 154 16.05 -4.03 14.75
CA GLY A 154 16.37 -4.90 13.61
C GLY A 154 15.17 -5.66 13.07
N VAL A 155 14.05 -5.00 12.86
CA VAL A 155 12.81 -5.61 12.33
C VAL A 155 13.06 -6.19 10.94
N LYS A 156 13.17 -7.53 10.86
CA LYS A 156 13.45 -8.25 9.61
C LYS A 156 12.34 -8.11 8.55
N LYS A 157 11.13 -7.78 8.95
CA LYS A 157 9.98 -7.63 8.05
C LYS A 157 9.10 -6.48 8.53
N LEU A 158 9.02 -5.44 7.72
CA LEU A 158 8.11 -4.32 7.97
C LEU A 158 6.67 -4.79 7.79
N SER A 159 5.92 -4.80 8.88
CA SER A 159 4.47 -5.06 8.90
C SER A 159 3.84 -4.21 9.99
N VAL A 160 2.57 -3.86 9.84
CA VAL A 160 1.82 -3.10 10.86
C VAL A 160 1.88 -3.81 12.21
N ARG A 161 1.77 -5.13 12.23
CA ARG A 161 1.86 -5.91 13.46
C ARG A 161 3.21 -5.76 14.19
N ASN A 162 4.32 -5.81 13.45
CA ASN A 162 5.65 -5.63 14.01
C ASN A 162 5.87 -4.19 14.46
N LEU A 163 5.37 -3.22 13.69
CA LEU A 163 5.42 -1.81 14.05
C LEU A 163 4.66 -1.56 15.36
N LEU A 164 3.43 -2.07 15.47
CA LEU A 164 2.63 -1.95 16.69
C LEU A 164 3.29 -2.60 17.91
N ALA A 165 3.96 -3.75 17.73
CA ALA A 165 4.70 -4.39 18.81
C ALA A 165 5.85 -3.51 19.32
N VAL A 166 6.60 -2.87 18.41
CA VAL A 166 7.68 -1.93 18.74
C VAL A 166 7.15 -0.67 19.41
N VAL A 167 6.06 -0.09 18.86
CA VAL A 167 5.39 1.07 19.46
C VAL A 167 4.93 0.76 20.89
N LYS A 168 4.32 -0.40 21.11
CA LYS A 168 3.83 -0.82 22.42
C LYS A 168 4.97 -0.96 23.45
N GLU A 169 6.13 -1.43 23.02
CA GLU A 169 7.28 -1.63 23.91
C GLU A 169 8.06 -0.34 24.17
N LYS A 170 8.30 0.47 23.16
CA LYS A 170 9.24 1.60 23.23
C LYS A 170 8.59 2.97 23.29
N HIS A 171 7.35 3.08 22.86
CA HIS A 171 6.58 4.32 22.80
C HIS A 171 5.16 4.13 23.38
N PRO A 172 5.05 3.79 24.69
CA PRO A 172 3.75 3.50 25.30
C PRO A 172 2.75 4.66 25.22
N ASP A 173 3.25 5.90 25.12
CA ASP A 173 2.41 7.10 25.00
C ASP A 173 1.66 7.14 23.66
N LEU A 174 2.23 6.53 22.60
CA LEU A 174 1.61 6.43 21.29
C LEU A 174 0.63 5.24 21.18
N VAL A 175 0.63 4.31 22.14
CA VAL A 175 -0.23 3.10 22.08
C VAL A 175 -1.69 3.50 21.94
N LYS A 176 -2.15 4.52 22.67
CA LYS A 176 -3.53 4.98 22.65
C LYS A 176 -3.99 5.42 21.25
N GLU A 177 -3.08 5.98 20.46
CA GLU A 177 -3.40 6.40 19.08
C GLU A 177 -3.59 5.21 18.11
N PHE A 178 -3.08 4.04 18.50
CA PHE A 178 -3.12 2.82 17.69
C PHE A 178 -3.96 1.69 18.32
N GLU A 179 -4.68 1.96 19.43
CA GLU A 179 -5.51 0.94 20.12
C GLU A 179 -6.56 0.31 19.20
N ASP A 180 -7.12 1.08 18.28
CA ASP A 180 -8.13 0.61 17.31
C ASP A 180 -7.57 -0.37 16.25
N LEU A 181 -6.24 -0.58 16.22
CA LEU A 181 -5.55 -1.44 15.25
C LEU A 181 -5.13 -2.80 15.82
N ILE A 182 -5.29 -2.99 17.12
CA ILE A 182 -4.90 -4.18 17.86
C ILE A 182 -6.09 -5.13 18.00
#